data_81cc8c8ec71732eaf327f7c8cd577196
#
_entry.id   81cc8c8ec71732eaf327f7c8cd577196
#
_cell.length_a   1.000
_cell.length_b   1.000
_cell.length_c   1.000
_cell.angle_alpha   90.00
_cell.angle_beta   90.00
_cell.angle_gamma   90.00
#
_symmetry.space_group_name_H-M   'P 1'
#
loop_
_entity.id
_entity.type
_entity.pdbx_description
1 polymer ?
#
loop_
_entity_poly.entity_id
_entity_poly.type
_entity_poly.pdbx_seq_one_letter_code
_entity_poly.pdbx_strand_id
1 'polypeptide(L)'
;FFAEHLVRTLQADWAATGRRPPEIIVPMPLHANRLRTRGFNQAAEIARHVGRLLEIPCAFDALCRLHDTPPQAGLHRDERWQNLRGAFGCPQPLSARHVLLIDDVLTTGASLSACADVLRHAGAERIDVAVIARTPEPFTSRHAQA
;
A
#
# COMPACT_ATOMS: atom_id res chain seq x y z
N PHE A 1 10.53 12.25 10.31
CA PHE A 1 9.31 12.98 10.70
C PHE A 1 8.03 12.19 10.34
N PHE A 2 7.78 11.90 9.07
CA PHE A 2 6.55 11.19 8.64
C PHE A 2 6.46 9.77 9.20
N ALA A 3 7.55 9.03 9.20
CA ALA A 3 7.59 7.68 9.75
C ALA A 3 7.29 7.65 11.25
N GLU A 4 7.83 8.60 12.00
CA GLU A 4 7.58 8.73 13.45
C GLU A 4 6.11 9.05 13.73
N HIS A 5 5.51 9.94 12.95
CA HIS A 5 4.09 10.27 13.07
C HIS A 5 3.22 9.06 12.75
N LEU A 6 3.53 8.35 11.68
CA LEU A 6 2.83 7.13 11.29
C LEU A 6 2.92 6.05 12.37
N VAL A 7 4.11 5.84 12.94
CA VAL A 7 4.32 4.89 14.05
C VAL A 7 3.45 5.23 15.26
N ARG A 8 3.43 6.49 15.68
CA ARG A 8 2.58 6.92 16.80
C ARG A 8 1.10 6.67 16.54
N THR A 9 0.65 6.93 15.32
CA THR A 9 -0.75 6.69 14.91
C THR A 9 -1.10 5.21 14.94
N LEU A 10 -0.23 4.36 14.40
CA LEU A 10 -0.41 2.91 14.42
C LEU A 10 -0.43 2.36 15.84
N GLN A 11 0.50 2.76 16.69
CA GLN A 11 0.56 2.33 18.08
C GLN A 11 -0.67 2.77 18.87
N ALA A 12 -1.14 3.99 18.64
CA ALA A 12 -2.36 4.50 19.26
C ALA A 12 -3.61 3.72 18.82
N ASP A 13 -3.71 3.37 17.53
CA ASP A 13 -4.81 2.56 17.00
C ASP A 13 -4.79 1.15 17.60
N TRP A 14 -3.64 0.50 17.65
CA TRP A 14 -3.52 -0.83 18.24
C TRP A 14 -3.86 -0.82 19.73
N ALA A 15 -3.42 0.18 20.48
CA ALA A 15 -3.74 0.32 21.89
C ALA A 15 -5.24 0.56 22.10
N ALA A 16 -5.88 1.41 21.29
CA ALA A 16 -7.29 1.71 21.40
C ALA A 16 -8.20 0.55 20.99
N THR A 17 -7.78 -0.26 20.03
CA THR A 17 -8.57 -1.36 19.46
C THR A 17 -8.24 -2.74 20.04
N GLY A 18 -7.18 -2.86 20.83
CA GLY A 18 -6.65 -4.14 21.32
C GLY A 18 -6.07 -5.03 20.22
N ARG A 19 -5.79 -4.46 19.05
CA ARG A 19 -5.24 -5.20 17.91
C ARG A 19 -3.76 -5.50 18.12
N ARG A 20 -3.35 -6.67 17.65
CA ARG A 20 -1.94 -7.04 17.64
C ARG A 20 -1.21 -6.30 16.50
N PRO A 21 0.07 -5.93 16.69
CA PRO A 21 0.90 -5.44 15.62
C PRO A 21 1.03 -6.45 14.47
N PRO A 22 1.29 -6.00 13.24
CA PRO A 22 1.56 -6.88 12.11
C PRO A 22 2.87 -7.65 12.30
N GLU A 23 2.97 -8.79 11.64
CA GLU A 23 4.16 -9.64 11.69
C GLU A 23 5.24 -9.17 10.70
N ILE A 24 4.81 -8.51 9.61
CA ILE A 24 5.69 -8.08 8.53
C ILE A 24 5.16 -6.80 7.89
N ILE A 25 6.08 -5.98 7.41
CA ILE A 25 5.77 -4.77 6.63
C ILE A 25 6.13 -5.02 5.17
N VAL A 26 5.22 -4.69 4.29
CA VAL A 26 5.40 -4.80 2.83
C VAL A 26 5.15 -3.42 2.21
N PRO A 27 6.14 -2.83 1.55
CA PRO A 27 5.93 -1.58 0.81
C PRO A 27 5.25 -1.84 -0.53
N MET A 28 4.47 -0.87 -1.00
CA MET A 28 3.95 -0.86 -2.36
C MET A 28 5.11 -0.86 -3.36
N PRO A 29 5.09 -1.76 -4.36
CA PRO A 29 6.18 -1.86 -5.31
C PRO A 29 6.08 -0.79 -6.41
N LEU A 30 7.25 -0.33 -6.89
CA LEU A 30 7.36 0.40 -8.14
C LEU A 30 7.79 -0.54 -9.26
N HIS A 31 7.30 -0.29 -10.47
CA HIS A 31 7.85 -0.92 -11.66
C HIS A 31 9.33 -0.54 -11.85
N ALA A 32 10.16 -1.46 -12.37
CA ALA A 32 11.58 -1.25 -12.53
C ALA A 32 11.92 0.02 -13.36
N ASN A 33 11.13 0.34 -14.38
CA ASN A 33 11.32 1.54 -15.18
C ASN A 33 11.09 2.83 -14.37
N ARG A 34 10.08 2.87 -13.50
CA ARG A 34 9.83 4.01 -12.62
C ARG A 34 10.90 4.14 -11.55
N LEU A 35 11.38 3.03 -11.02
CA LEU A 35 12.48 3.03 -10.06
C LEU A 35 13.76 3.61 -10.66
N ARG A 36 14.10 3.24 -11.89
CA ARG A 36 15.25 3.80 -12.63
C ARG A 36 15.10 5.31 -12.85
N THR A 37 13.91 5.79 -13.18
CA THR A 37 13.64 7.21 -13.44
C THR A 37 13.66 8.03 -12.15
N ARG A 38 13.02 7.54 -11.09
CA ARG A 38 12.95 8.22 -9.78
C ARG A 38 14.18 8.00 -8.91
N GLY A 39 14.92 6.91 -9.11
CA GLY A 39 16.08 6.51 -8.32
C GLY A 39 15.75 5.87 -6.97
N PHE A 40 14.50 5.90 -6.49
CA PHE A 40 14.07 5.31 -5.22
C PHE A 40 12.57 4.99 -5.19
N ASN A 41 12.19 4.06 -4.30
CA ASN A 41 10.80 3.77 -3.97
C ASN A 41 10.47 4.42 -2.62
N GLN A 42 9.60 5.42 -2.64
CA GLN A 42 9.24 6.18 -1.46
C GLN A 42 8.52 5.33 -0.41
N ALA A 43 7.62 4.44 -0.82
CA ALA A 43 6.96 3.50 0.08
C ALA A 43 7.97 2.58 0.78
N ALA A 44 9.01 2.13 0.08
CA ALA A 44 10.08 1.32 0.64
C ALA A 44 10.92 2.09 1.67
N GLU A 45 11.21 3.37 1.43
CA GLU A 45 11.91 4.22 2.40
C GLU A 45 11.09 4.41 3.68
N ILE A 46 9.79 4.67 3.53
CA ILE A 46 8.87 4.79 4.67
C ILE A 46 8.81 3.47 5.43
N ALA A 47 8.63 2.35 4.74
CA ALA A 47 8.58 1.02 5.34
C ALA A 47 9.85 0.69 6.14
N ARG A 48 11.02 1.03 5.60
CA ARG A 48 12.31 0.82 6.28
C ARG A 48 12.38 1.57 7.61
N HIS A 49 11.98 2.84 7.63
CA HIS A 49 11.98 3.64 8.85
C HIS A 49 10.94 3.16 9.87
N VAL A 50 9.72 2.87 9.41
CA VAL A 50 8.65 2.34 10.26
C VAL A 50 9.03 0.97 10.85
N GLY A 51 9.57 0.09 10.04
CA GLY A 51 10.02 -1.24 10.49
C GLY A 51 11.11 -1.16 11.53
N ARG A 52 12.05 -0.23 11.38
CA ARG A 52 13.10 0.00 12.38
C ARG A 52 12.53 0.49 13.71
N LEU A 53 11.60 1.45 13.66
CA LEU A 53 11.01 2.04 14.87
C LEU A 53 10.07 1.07 15.61
N LEU A 54 9.39 0.21 14.87
CA LEU A 54 8.46 -0.78 15.43
C LEU A 54 9.12 -2.14 15.71
N GLU A 55 10.36 -2.33 15.28
CA GLU A 55 11.08 -3.62 15.34
C GLU A 55 10.33 -4.74 14.59
N ILE A 56 9.68 -4.38 13.47
CA ILE A 56 8.95 -5.31 12.60
C ILE A 56 9.75 -5.49 11.30
N PRO A 57 9.99 -6.74 10.86
CA PRO A 57 10.73 -6.99 9.63
C PRO A 57 9.99 -6.47 8.40
N CYS A 58 10.76 -6.02 7.40
CA CYS A 58 10.24 -5.56 6.12
C CYS A 58 10.59 -6.56 5.02
N ALA A 59 9.61 -6.92 4.20
CA ALA A 59 9.80 -7.72 3.00
C ALA A 59 9.70 -6.81 1.77
N PHE A 60 10.83 -6.28 1.33
CA PHE A 60 10.90 -5.32 0.21
C PHE A 60 10.65 -5.96 -1.16
N ASP A 61 10.79 -7.26 -1.26
CA ASP A 61 10.64 -8.07 -2.47
C ASP A 61 9.40 -8.98 -2.45
N ALA A 62 8.56 -8.87 -1.42
CA ALA A 62 7.34 -9.67 -1.32
C ALA A 62 6.35 -9.35 -2.44
N LEU A 63 6.23 -8.08 -2.82
CA LEU A 63 5.41 -7.63 -3.95
C LEU A 63 6.30 -7.11 -5.07
N CYS A 64 5.91 -7.41 -6.29
CA CYS A 64 6.51 -6.83 -7.50
C CYS A 64 5.40 -6.28 -8.41
N ARG A 65 5.74 -5.25 -9.16
CA ARG A 65 4.89 -4.73 -10.23
C ARG A 65 5.34 -5.35 -11.55
N LEU A 66 4.48 -6.17 -12.13
CA LEU A 66 4.78 -6.95 -13.34
C LEU A 66 4.70 -6.11 -14.61
N HIS A 67 3.80 -5.12 -14.63
CA HIS A 67 3.55 -4.27 -15.78
C HIS A 67 3.66 -2.79 -15.40
N ASP A 68 4.29 -2.00 -16.26
CA ASP A 68 4.28 -0.55 -16.16
C ASP A 68 2.99 -0.04 -16.78
N THR A 69 1.97 0.11 -15.95
CA THR A 69 0.70 0.69 -16.40
C THR A 69 0.88 2.19 -16.66
N PRO A 70 0.33 2.74 -17.76
CA PRO A 70 0.43 4.17 -18.04
C PRO A 70 -0.17 5.02 -16.91
N PRO A 71 0.24 6.29 -16.78
CA PRO A 71 -0.35 7.21 -15.82
C PRO A 71 -1.86 7.18 -15.90
N GLN A 72 -2.52 7.01 -14.76
CA GLN A 72 -3.98 6.83 -14.71
C GLN A 72 -4.75 8.15 -14.75
N ALA A 73 -4.07 9.26 -15.07
CA ALA A 73 -4.71 10.55 -15.26
C ALA A 73 -5.68 10.49 -16.46
N GLY A 74 -6.95 10.82 -16.21
CA GLY A 74 -7.99 10.82 -17.25
C GLY A 74 -8.77 9.50 -17.41
N LEU A 75 -8.40 8.43 -16.71
CA LEU A 75 -9.18 7.18 -16.72
C LEU A 75 -10.32 7.24 -15.70
N HIS A 76 -11.47 6.68 -16.07
CA HIS A 76 -12.56 6.46 -15.14
C HIS A 76 -12.17 5.39 -14.09
N ARG A 77 -12.86 5.40 -12.92
CA ARG A 77 -12.58 4.50 -11.81
C ARG A 77 -12.58 3.02 -12.22
N ASP A 78 -13.56 2.60 -13.02
CA ASP A 78 -13.69 1.21 -13.47
C ASP A 78 -12.56 0.79 -14.41
N GLU A 79 -12.10 1.69 -15.27
CA GLU A 79 -10.96 1.46 -16.16
C GLU A 79 -9.65 1.31 -15.36
N ARG A 80 -9.48 2.08 -14.29
CA ARG A 80 -8.31 1.96 -13.38
C ARG A 80 -8.26 0.59 -12.72
N TRP A 81 -9.41 0.09 -12.24
CA TRP A 81 -9.50 -1.24 -11.64
C TRP A 81 -9.18 -2.34 -12.64
N GLN A 82 -9.68 -2.24 -13.87
CA GLN A 82 -9.40 -3.22 -14.93
C GLN A 82 -7.92 -3.22 -15.33
N ASN A 83 -7.30 -2.05 -15.46
CA ASN A 83 -5.89 -1.93 -15.82
C ASN A 83 -4.92 -2.47 -14.76
N LEU A 84 -5.35 -2.56 -13.51
CA LEU A 84 -4.52 -3.06 -12.41
C LEU A 84 -4.61 -4.57 -12.22
N ARG A 85 -5.54 -5.24 -12.88
CA ARG A 85 -5.61 -6.71 -12.85
C ARG A 85 -4.34 -7.31 -13.43
N GLY A 86 -3.68 -8.18 -12.66
CA GLY A 86 -2.43 -8.80 -13.08
C GLY A 86 -1.21 -7.88 -13.11
N ALA A 87 -1.34 -6.62 -12.65
CA ALA A 87 -0.22 -5.69 -12.60
C ALA A 87 0.79 -6.00 -11.48
N PHE A 88 0.36 -6.74 -10.46
CA PHE A 88 1.18 -7.08 -9.30
C PHE A 88 1.29 -8.59 -9.12
N GLY A 89 2.41 -9.00 -8.53
CA GLY A 89 2.66 -10.39 -8.18
C GLY A 89 3.34 -10.50 -6.81
N CYS A 90 3.22 -11.69 -6.21
CA CYS A 90 3.96 -12.10 -5.02
C CYS A 90 4.70 -13.40 -5.37
N PRO A 91 6.00 -13.33 -5.71
CA PRO A 91 6.74 -14.48 -6.28
C PRO A 91 6.91 -15.64 -5.31
N GLN A 92 6.89 -15.36 -4.01
CA GLN A 92 7.09 -16.36 -2.96
C GLN A 92 5.87 -16.42 -2.05
N PRO A 93 5.49 -17.60 -1.53
CA PRO A 93 4.47 -17.69 -0.50
C PRO A 93 4.86 -16.88 0.74
N LEU A 94 3.87 -16.24 1.37
CA LEU A 94 4.09 -15.53 2.61
C LEU A 94 4.08 -16.50 3.80
N SER A 95 5.09 -16.39 4.66
CA SER A 95 5.09 -17.04 5.97
C SER A 95 4.29 -16.26 7.02
N ALA A 96 4.19 -14.96 6.84
CA ALA A 96 3.43 -14.07 7.72
C ALA A 96 1.93 -14.08 7.38
N ARG A 97 1.10 -14.08 8.42
CA ARG A 97 -0.36 -14.05 8.27
C ARG A 97 -0.95 -12.66 8.38
N HIS A 98 -0.31 -11.79 9.17
CA HIS A 98 -0.73 -10.41 9.36
C HIS A 98 0.31 -9.45 8.75
N VAL A 99 -0.08 -8.74 7.71
CA VAL A 99 0.75 -7.86 6.89
C VAL A 99 0.34 -6.41 7.07
N LEU A 100 1.31 -5.51 7.21
CA LEU A 100 1.11 -4.07 7.05
C LEU A 100 1.61 -3.65 5.67
N LEU A 101 0.69 -3.26 4.81
CA LEU A 101 0.99 -2.71 3.48
C LEU A 101 1.17 -1.19 3.59
N ILE A 102 2.33 -0.69 3.15
CA ILE A 102 2.65 0.75 3.22
C ILE A 102 2.72 1.36 1.83
N ASP A 103 2.05 2.50 1.67
CA ASP A 103 2.17 3.37 0.50
C ASP A 103 2.41 4.82 0.93
N ASP A 104 2.89 5.65 0.02
CA ASP A 104 3.09 7.07 0.28
C ASP A 104 1.78 7.87 0.16
N VAL A 105 1.02 7.66 -0.89
CA VAL A 105 -0.21 8.42 -1.19
C VAL A 105 -1.36 7.51 -1.59
N LEU A 106 -2.47 7.64 -0.90
CA LEU A 106 -3.73 7.02 -1.28
C LEU A 106 -4.51 7.96 -2.21
N THR A 107 -4.73 7.51 -3.44
CA THR A 107 -5.61 8.18 -4.40
C THR A 107 -6.98 7.51 -4.43
N THR A 108 -7.17 6.48 -5.26
CA THR A 108 -8.42 5.72 -5.35
C THR A 108 -8.43 4.44 -4.51
N GLY A 109 -7.27 4.01 -4.05
CA GLY A 109 -7.10 2.72 -3.37
C GLY A 109 -7.04 1.51 -4.30
N ALA A 110 -7.13 1.70 -5.61
CA ALA A 110 -7.16 0.60 -6.57
C ALA A 110 -5.86 -0.23 -6.54
N SER A 111 -4.70 0.42 -6.52
CA SER A 111 -3.39 -0.25 -6.41
C SER A 111 -3.24 -1.01 -5.09
N LEU A 112 -3.64 -0.39 -3.98
CA LEU A 112 -3.60 -1.02 -2.67
C LEU A 112 -4.50 -2.25 -2.60
N SER A 113 -5.70 -2.16 -3.16
CA SER A 113 -6.64 -3.28 -3.22
C SER A 113 -6.11 -4.43 -4.08
N ALA A 114 -5.53 -4.13 -5.24
CA ALA A 114 -4.91 -5.13 -6.10
C ALA A 114 -3.74 -5.85 -5.39
N CYS A 115 -2.89 -5.10 -4.69
CA CYS A 115 -1.80 -5.68 -3.89
C CYS A 115 -2.32 -6.50 -2.71
N ALA A 116 -3.35 -6.04 -2.04
CA ALA A 116 -3.96 -6.79 -0.94
C ALA A 116 -4.52 -8.14 -1.41
N ASP A 117 -5.15 -8.19 -2.59
CA ASP A 117 -5.64 -9.44 -3.16
C ASP A 117 -4.49 -10.40 -3.49
N VAL A 118 -3.40 -9.91 -4.05
CA VAL A 118 -2.19 -10.70 -4.31
C VAL A 118 -1.61 -11.27 -3.02
N LEU A 119 -1.51 -10.45 -1.96
CA LEU A 119 -1.03 -10.88 -0.65
C LEU A 119 -1.93 -11.94 0.00
N ARG A 120 -3.25 -11.80 -0.13
CA ARG A 120 -4.20 -12.83 0.36
C ARG A 120 -4.03 -14.16 -0.36
N HIS A 121 -3.88 -14.15 -1.66
CA HIS A 121 -3.61 -15.36 -2.44
C HIS A 121 -2.26 -16.00 -2.08
N ALA A 122 -1.29 -15.19 -1.64
CA ALA A 122 0.01 -15.67 -1.18
C ALA A 122 0.02 -16.20 0.27
N GLY A 123 -1.08 -16.06 1.02
CA GLY A 123 -1.24 -16.62 2.36
C GLY A 123 -1.53 -15.63 3.49
N ALA A 124 -1.61 -14.32 3.21
CA ALA A 124 -1.97 -13.34 4.22
C ALA A 124 -3.43 -13.49 4.65
N GLU A 125 -3.67 -13.61 5.95
CA GLU A 125 -5.02 -13.69 6.52
C GLU A 125 -5.57 -12.31 6.86
N ARG A 126 -4.67 -11.39 7.24
CA ARG A 126 -5.02 -10.02 7.59
C ARG A 126 -4.04 -9.05 6.96
N ILE A 127 -4.60 -7.99 6.38
CA ILE A 127 -3.83 -6.91 5.79
C ILE A 127 -4.34 -5.58 6.33
N ASP A 128 -3.49 -4.89 7.04
CA ASP A 128 -3.68 -3.49 7.42
C ASP A 128 -2.95 -2.62 6.40
N VAL A 129 -3.44 -1.42 6.17
CA VAL A 129 -2.87 -0.46 5.22
C VAL A 129 -2.52 0.82 5.95
N ALA A 130 -1.33 1.33 5.68
CA ALA A 130 -0.89 2.63 6.17
C ALA A 130 -0.40 3.50 5.01
N VAL A 131 -0.85 4.76 5.00
CA VAL A 131 -0.47 5.76 4.01
C VAL A 131 -0.12 7.07 4.71
N ILE A 132 0.82 7.82 4.14
CA ILE A 132 1.22 9.13 4.71
C ILE A 132 0.24 10.22 4.31
N ALA A 133 -0.25 10.18 3.08
CA ALA A 133 -1.14 11.20 2.55
C ALA A 133 -2.32 10.59 1.80
N ARG A 134 -3.42 11.29 1.82
CA ARG A 134 -4.60 10.96 1.01
C ARG A 134 -4.95 12.16 0.16
N THR A 135 -5.15 11.94 -1.15
CA THR A 135 -5.71 12.98 -1.99
C THR A 135 -7.20 13.16 -1.65
N PRO A 136 -7.69 14.40 -1.49
CA PRO A 136 -9.11 14.65 -1.30
C PRO A 136 -9.90 14.06 -2.47
N GLU A 137 -11.02 13.41 -2.18
CA GLU A 137 -11.94 13.06 -3.25
C GLU A 137 -12.45 14.36 -3.88
N PRO A 138 -12.56 14.43 -5.23
CA PRO A 138 -13.21 15.57 -5.87
C PRO A 138 -14.62 15.67 -5.30
N PHE A 139 -14.96 16.87 -4.84
CA PHE A 139 -16.28 17.18 -4.29
C PHE A 139 -17.32 16.92 -5.38
N THR A 140 -17.92 15.75 -5.40
CA THR A 140 -19.11 15.52 -6.22
C THR A 140 -20.25 16.19 -5.48
N SER A 141 -20.55 17.43 -5.86
CA SER A 141 -21.82 18.04 -5.50
C SER A 141 -22.93 17.17 -6.10
N ARG A 142 -23.49 16.31 -5.30
CA ARG A 142 -24.81 15.77 -5.59
C ARG A 142 -25.74 16.97 -5.57
N HIS A 143 -26.05 17.49 -6.74
CA HIS A 143 -27.21 18.35 -6.87
C HIS A 143 -28.41 17.53 -6.41
N ALA A 144 -28.91 17.88 -5.24
CA ALA A 144 -30.25 17.54 -4.88
C ALA A 144 -31.16 18.16 -5.94
N GLN A 145 -31.62 17.35 -6.87
CA GLN A 145 -32.79 17.70 -7.65
C GLN A 145 -33.98 17.41 -6.71
N ALA A 146 -34.54 18.49 -6.26
CA ALA A 146 -35.86 18.51 -5.66
C ALA A 146 -36.92 18.23 -6.73
#